data_8c3bc1ecb9e44092915aa9e3a7b81a8f
#
_entry.id   8c3bc1ecb9e44092915aa9e3a7b81a8f
#
_cell.length_a   1.000
_cell.length_b   1.000
_cell.length_c   1.000
_cell.angle_alpha   90.00
_cell.angle_beta   90.00
_cell.angle_gamma   90.00
#
_symmetry.space_group_name_H-M   'P 1'
#
loop_
_entity.id
_entity.type
_entity.pdbx_description
1 polymer ?
#
loop_
_entity_poly.entity_id
_entity_poly.type
_entity_poly.pdbx_seq_one_letter_code
_entity_poly.pdbx_strand_id
1 'polypeptide(L)'
;MEKEVSRTDKFRDFLIKALSVFYVAYIGYFIISFFASPQQVVVGLIALSAIFVSLMQVRLFTARMGAWVSGGLITALALIWLFIGLYFYTEYPSLLYERDGANNTLDYVLAGLLIVLTLVFTYICYGLTIPLVVAVFLLYGLLGQFLPGFLYHPGMRLERLLQETSLSFSGIFGMLPQVGLKYVAIFIVFAGFVRVFGGMDYVIDMVRHLARRNERMIPQIGVLA
;
A
#
# COMPACT_ATOMS: atom_id res chain seq x y z
N MET A 1 -28.91 10.92 20.81
CA MET A 1 -29.24 11.16 19.38
C MET A 1 -28.40 10.22 18.55
N GLU A 2 -28.88 9.00 18.34
CA GLU A 2 -28.29 8.06 17.41
C GLU A 2 -28.48 8.62 15.98
N LYS A 3 -27.38 8.94 15.32
CA LYS A 3 -27.43 9.30 13.90
C LYS A 3 -27.93 8.06 13.16
N GLU A 4 -29.08 8.19 12.51
CA GLU A 4 -29.59 7.25 11.55
C GLU A 4 -28.47 6.91 10.55
N VAL A 5 -27.92 5.72 10.67
CA VAL A 5 -26.83 5.25 9.80
C VAL A 5 -27.44 5.09 8.42
N SER A 6 -27.08 5.98 7.50
CA SER A 6 -27.57 5.98 6.13
C SER A 6 -27.35 4.59 5.48
N ARG A 7 -28.28 4.17 4.61
CA ARG A 7 -28.19 2.90 3.86
C ARG A 7 -26.85 2.77 3.10
N THR A 8 -26.31 3.89 2.66
CA THR A 8 -24.99 4.00 2.02
C THR A 8 -23.84 3.69 2.97
N ASP A 9 -23.92 4.06 4.24
CA ASP A 9 -22.89 3.76 5.24
C ASP A 9 -22.87 2.25 5.57
N LYS A 10 -24.02 1.60 5.68
CA LYS A 10 -24.13 0.15 5.89
C LYS A 10 -23.54 -0.64 4.71
N PHE A 11 -23.84 -0.21 3.49
CA PHE A 11 -23.30 -0.85 2.29
C PHE A 11 -21.78 -0.71 2.19
N ARG A 12 -21.26 0.48 2.46
CA ARG A 12 -19.80 0.72 2.52
C ARG A 12 -19.12 -0.14 3.59
N ASP A 13 -19.67 -0.20 4.80
CA ASP A 13 -19.11 -0.99 5.89
C ASP A 13 -19.12 -2.50 5.57
N PHE A 14 -20.14 -2.96 4.85
CA PHE A 14 -20.18 -4.32 4.30
C PHE A 14 -19.07 -4.55 3.27
N LEU A 15 -18.88 -3.62 2.32
CA LEU A 15 -17.81 -3.71 1.31
C LEU A 15 -16.41 -3.72 1.97
N ILE A 16 -16.19 -2.87 2.96
CA ILE A 16 -14.91 -2.83 3.70
C ILE A 16 -14.65 -4.18 4.40
N LYS A 17 -15.65 -4.76 5.04
CA LYS A 17 -15.53 -6.08 5.70
C LYS A 17 -15.25 -7.19 4.68
N ALA A 18 -16.01 -7.24 3.58
CA ALA A 18 -15.82 -8.23 2.54
C ALA A 18 -14.41 -8.13 1.90
N LEU A 19 -13.98 -6.90 1.60
CA LEU A 19 -12.66 -6.65 1.04
C LEU A 19 -11.54 -7.01 2.04
N SER A 20 -11.74 -6.75 3.34
CA SER A 20 -10.78 -7.13 4.38
C SER A 20 -10.59 -8.65 4.47
N VAL A 21 -11.69 -9.42 4.41
CA VAL A 21 -11.63 -10.89 4.41
C VAL A 21 -10.91 -11.37 3.15
N PHE A 22 -11.26 -10.81 1.99
CA PHE A 22 -10.59 -11.15 0.73
C PHE A 22 -9.10 -10.83 0.76
N TYR A 23 -8.71 -9.69 1.33
CA TYR A 23 -7.32 -9.27 1.48
C TYR A 23 -6.51 -10.25 2.34
N VAL A 24 -7.06 -10.67 3.50
CA VAL A 24 -6.42 -11.67 4.37
C VAL A 24 -6.33 -13.02 3.68
N ALA A 25 -7.40 -13.44 2.99
CA ALA A 25 -7.40 -14.68 2.22
C ALA A 25 -6.36 -14.68 1.08
N TYR A 26 -6.19 -13.54 0.40
CA TYR A 26 -5.21 -13.37 -0.66
C TYR A 26 -3.77 -13.47 -0.12
N ILE A 27 -3.48 -12.87 1.04
CA ILE A 27 -2.20 -13.03 1.74
C ILE A 27 -1.99 -14.50 2.12
N GLY A 28 -3.01 -15.15 2.70
CA GLY A 28 -2.94 -16.57 3.07
C GLY A 28 -2.69 -17.48 1.87
N TYR A 29 -3.36 -17.21 0.75
CA TYR A 29 -3.13 -17.93 -0.52
C TYR A 29 -1.67 -17.80 -0.95
N PHE A 30 -1.09 -16.61 -0.91
CA PHE A 30 0.31 -16.40 -1.27
C PHE A 30 1.28 -17.16 -0.38
N ILE A 31 1.03 -17.20 0.93
CA ILE A 31 1.89 -17.90 1.89
C ILE A 31 1.90 -19.41 1.62
N ILE A 32 0.75 -19.96 1.22
CA ILE A 32 0.57 -21.41 0.97
C ILE A 32 1.01 -21.79 -0.45
N SER A 33 0.81 -20.90 -1.44
CA SER A 33 1.14 -21.17 -2.84
C SER A 33 2.62 -20.88 -3.13
N PHE A 34 3.43 -21.91 -3.15
CA PHE A 34 4.85 -21.83 -3.55
C PHE A 34 5.07 -21.49 -5.04
N PHE A 35 4.02 -21.45 -5.84
CA PHE A 35 4.09 -21.31 -7.30
C PHE A 35 3.86 -19.89 -7.82
N ALA A 36 3.35 -18.97 -6.99
CA ALA A 36 3.10 -17.60 -7.42
C ALA A 36 4.40 -16.78 -7.37
N SER A 37 4.69 -16.04 -8.44
CA SER A 37 5.80 -15.09 -8.43
C SER A 37 5.53 -13.99 -7.39
N PRO A 38 6.49 -13.71 -6.49
CA PRO A 38 6.29 -12.71 -5.44
C PRO A 38 5.91 -11.33 -5.98
N GLN A 39 6.44 -10.97 -7.14
CA GLN A 39 6.17 -9.69 -7.80
C GLN A 39 4.70 -9.59 -8.26
N GLN A 40 4.15 -10.61 -8.91
CA GLN A 40 2.74 -10.63 -9.32
C GLN A 40 1.80 -10.48 -8.13
N VAL A 41 2.10 -11.16 -7.02
CA VAL A 41 1.28 -11.06 -5.81
C VAL A 41 1.34 -9.67 -5.21
N VAL A 42 2.51 -9.03 -5.21
CA VAL A 42 2.68 -7.64 -4.75
C VAL A 42 1.87 -6.66 -5.61
N VAL A 43 1.81 -6.84 -6.93
CA VAL A 43 0.95 -6.04 -7.82
C VAL A 43 -0.51 -6.09 -7.36
N GLY A 44 -1.03 -7.30 -7.15
CA GLY A 44 -2.40 -7.50 -6.68
C GLY A 44 -2.65 -6.87 -5.31
N LEU A 45 -1.69 -7.01 -4.37
CA LEU A 45 -1.81 -6.41 -3.04
C LEU A 45 -1.78 -4.89 -3.05
N ILE A 46 -0.91 -4.27 -3.84
CA ILE A 46 -0.86 -2.81 -3.96
C ILE A 46 -2.17 -2.29 -4.53
N ALA A 47 -2.70 -2.91 -5.58
CA ALA A 47 -3.99 -2.54 -6.16
C ALA A 47 -5.15 -2.68 -5.14
N LEU A 48 -5.22 -3.81 -4.44
CA LEU A 48 -6.22 -4.04 -3.38
C LEU A 48 -6.07 -3.04 -2.23
N SER A 49 -4.84 -2.74 -1.79
CA SER A 49 -4.57 -1.77 -0.74
C SER A 49 -5.04 -0.37 -1.15
N ALA A 50 -4.80 0.03 -2.38
CA ALA A 50 -5.21 1.33 -2.90
C ALA A 50 -6.73 1.45 -3.00
N ILE A 51 -7.43 0.39 -3.43
CA ILE A 51 -8.89 0.33 -3.42
C ILE A 51 -9.41 0.44 -1.97
N PHE A 52 -8.80 -0.29 -1.04
CA PHE A 52 -9.18 -0.26 0.37
C PHE A 52 -9.01 1.13 0.99
N VAL A 53 -7.86 1.78 0.76
CA VAL A 53 -7.59 3.16 1.21
C VAL A 53 -8.59 4.13 0.59
N SER A 54 -8.91 3.99 -0.69
CA SER A 54 -9.92 4.82 -1.36
C SER A 54 -11.27 4.74 -0.66
N LEU A 55 -11.71 3.54 -0.30
CA LEU A 55 -12.97 3.32 0.42
C LEU A 55 -12.94 3.88 1.85
N MET A 56 -11.82 3.78 2.54
CA MET A 56 -11.68 4.34 3.90
C MET A 56 -11.69 5.86 3.91
N GLN A 57 -11.10 6.50 2.90
CA GLN A 57 -10.97 7.96 2.80
C GLN A 57 -12.23 8.67 2.30
N VAL A 58 -13.31 7.94 1.97
CA VAL A 58 -14.60 8.50 1.53
C VAL A 58 -15.06 9.67 2.40
N ARG A 59 -14.96 9.55 3.71
CA ARG A 59 -15.43 10.58 4.64
C ARG A 59 -14.68 11.92 4.50
N LEU A 60 -13.36 11.87 4.27
CA LEU A 60 -12.56 13.08 4.08
C LEU A 60 -12.90 13.79 2.77
N PHE A 61 -13.10 13.03 1.69
CA PHE A 61 -13.51 13.58 0.40
C PHE A 61 -14.93 14.12 0.44
N THR A 62 -15.86 13.41 1.09
CA THR A 62 -17.27 13.86 1.22
C THR A 62 -17.38 15.17 1.99
N ALA A 63 -16.58 15.36 3.03
CA ALA A 63 -16.58 16.60 3.81
C ALA A 63 -16.10 17.82 3.00
N ARG A 64 -15.27 17.61 1.98
CA ARG A 64 -14.70 18.69 1.15
C ARG A 64 -15.47 18.97 -0.14
N MET A 65 -16.01 17.95 -0.79
CA MET A 65 -16.49 18.04 -2.18
C MET A 65 -17.98 17.64 -2.36
N GLY A 66 -18.67 17.26 -1.30
CA GLY A 66 -20.04 16.75 -1.36
C GLY A 66 -20.13 15.26 -1.72
N ALA A 67 -21.26 14.63 -1.36
CA ALA A 67 -21.41 13.17 -1.41
C ALA A 67 -21.38 12.58 -2.84
N TRP A 68 -21.97 13.26 -3.81
CA TRP A 68 -22.04 12.79 -5.20
C TRP A 68 -20.70 12.83 -5.91
N VAL A 69 -19.97 13.97 -5.76
CA VAL A 69 -18.65 14.16 -6.38
C VAL A 69 -17.61 13.21 -5.75
N SER A 70 -17.64 13.07 -4.43
CA SER A 70 -16.73 12.16 -3.72
C SER A 70 -17.00 10.70 -4.08
N GLY A 71 -18.25 10.27 -4.20
CA GLY A 71 -18.61 8.93 -4.64
C GLY A 71 -18.09 8.63 -6.05
N GLY A 72 -18.32 9.56 -6.99
CA GLY A 72 -17.80 9.42 -8.37
C GLY A 72 -16.28 9.36 -8.44
N LEU A 73 -15.58 10.21 -7.69
CA LEU A 73 -14.11 10.24 -7.65
C LEU A 73 -13.53 8.94 -7.09
N ILE A 74 -14.11 8.41 -6.00
CA ILE A 74 -13.62 7.19 -5.37
C ILE A 74 -13.85 5.97 -6.24
N THR A 75 -15.01 5.87 -6.88
CA THR A 75 -15.27 4.79 -7.84
C THR A 75 -14.33 4.86 -9.03
N ALA A 76 -14.07 6.05 -9.57
CA ALA A 76 -13.11 6.24 -10.65
C ALA A 76 -11.69 5.83 -10.24
N LEU A 77 -11.22 6.25 -9.05
CA LEU A 77 -9.91 5.86 -8.52
C LEU A 77 -9.82 4.35 -8.31
N ALA A 78 -10.85 3.72 -7.75
CA ALA A 78 -10.88 2.28 -7.55
C ALA A 78 -10.82 1.51 -8.89
N LEU A 79 -11.54 1.98 -9.91
CA LEU A 79 -11.52 1.38 -11.25
C LEU A 79 -10.16 1.56 -11.93
N ILE A 80 -9.52 2.73 -11.78
CA ILE A 80 -8.18 2.98 -12.32
C ILE A 80 -7.16 2.03 -11.64
N TRP A 81 -7.21 1.89 -10.32
CA TRP A 81 -6.32 0.96 -9.61
C TRP A 81 -6.57 -0.49 -9.97
N LEU A 82 -7.84 -0.87 -10.16
CA LEU A 82 -8.20 -2.22 -10.62
C LEU A 82 -7.64 -2.47 -12.02
N PHE A 83 -7.80 -1.52 -12.93
CA PHE A 83 -7.29 -1.63 -14.30
C PHE A 83 -5.76 -1.73 -14.34
N ILE A 84 -5.06 -0.84 -13.62
CA ILE A 84 -3.60 -0.87 -13.51
C ILE A 84 -3.14 -2.20 -12.90
N GLY A 85 -3.77 -2.63 -11.80
CA GLY A 85 -3.41 -3.88 -11.15
C GLY A 85 -3.61 -5.09 -12.05
N LEU A 86 -4.74 -5.18 -12.75
CA LEU A 86 -5.00 -6.26 -13.72
C LEU A 86 -4.00 -6.22 -14.88
N TYR A 87 -3.71 -5.05 -15.43
CA TYR A 87 -2.76 -4.90 -16.51
C TYR A 87 -1.37 -5.41 -16.11
N PHE A 88 -0.79 -4.90 -15.03
CA PHE A 88 0.52 -5.34 -14.56
C PHE A 88 0.54 -6.80 -14.10
N TYR A 89 -0.57 -7.33 -13.60
CA TYR A 89 -0.68 -8.73 -13.20
C TYR A 89 -0.68 -9.68 -14.41
N THR A 90 -1.44 -9.33 -15.46
CA THR A 90 -1.58 -10.18 -16.66
C THR A 90 -0.36 -10.06 -17.59
N GLU A 91 0.17 -8.85 -17.75
CA GLU A 91 1.32 -8.57 -18.61
C GLU A 91 2.68 -8.82 -17.92
N TYR A 92 2.67 -9.28 -16.67
CA TYR A 92 3.90 -9.54 -15.90
C TYR A 92 4.94 -10.35 -16.66
N PRO A 93 4.63 -11.51 -17.28
CA PRO A 93 5.62 -12.29 -18.03
C PRO A 93 6.17 -11.52 -19.22
N SER A 94 5.32 -10.86 -19.98
CA SER A 94 5.71 -10.10 -21.18
C SER A 94 6.58 -8.89 -20.81
N LEU A 95 6.25 -8.16 -19.75
CA LEU A 95 7.03 -7.01 -19.28
C LEU A 95 8.42 -7.41 -18.79
N LEU A 96 8.54 -8.57 -18.15
CA LEU A 96 9.78 -9.00 -17.54
C LEU A 96 10.72 -9.76 -18.51
N TYR A 97 10.15 -10.55 -19.43
CA TYR A 97 10.95 -11.46 -20.26
C TYR A 97 10.97 -11.11 -21.75
N GLU A 98 9.89 -10.50 -22.27
CA GLU A 98 9.78 -10.26 -23.70
C GLU A 98 10.05 -8.80 -24.08
N ARG A 99 9.63 -7.86 -23.23
CA ARG A 99 9.65 -6.42 -23.49
C ARG A 99 10.58 -5.63 -22.55
N ASP A 100 11.49 -6.29 -21.86
CA ASP A 100 12.43 -5.60 -20.97
C ASP A 100 13.30 -4.62 -21.77
N GLY A 101 13.15 -3.32 -21.50
CA GLY A 101 13.82 -2.23 -22.23
C GLY A 101 13.20 -1.82 -23.57
N ALA A 102 12.21 -2.54 -24.09
CA ALA A 102 11.50 -2.25 -25.33
C ALA A 102 9.98 -2.18 -25.13
N ASN A 103 9.56 -1.45 -24.10
CA ASN A 103 8.16 -1.35 -23.70
C ASN A 103 7.32 -0.53 -24.70
N ASN A 104 6.02 -0.83 -24.73
CA ASN A 104 5.07 -0.13 -25.56
C ASN A 104 4.73 1.27 -24.98
N THR A 105 4.21 2.16 -25.79
CA THR A 105 3.75 3.49 -25.34
C THR A 105 2.71 3.39 -24.21
N LEU A 106 1.85 2.38 -24.26
CA LEU A 106 0.84 2.14 -23.22
C LEU A 106 1.50 1.76 -21.88
N ASP A 107 2.54 0.94 -21.91
CA ASP A 107 3.32 0.55 -20.73
C ASP A 107 3.88 1.80 -20.02
N TYR A 108 4.48 2.73 -20.77
CA TYR A 108 5.03 3.97 -20.22
C TYR A 108 3.95 4.91 -19.68
N VAL A 109 2.80 5.01 -20.33
CA VAL A 109 1.67 5.82 -19.83
C VAL A 109 1.14 5.27 -18.52
N LEU A 110 0.94 3.95 -18.44
CA LEU A 110 0.46 3.30 -17.22
C LEU A 110 1.50 3.36 -16.10
N ALA A 111 2.79 3.22 -16.41
CA ALA A 111 3.88 3.39 -15.45
C ALA A 111 3.90 4.81 -14.85
N GLY A 112 3.79 5.83 -15.69
CA GLY A 112 3.70 7.21 -15.24
C GLY A 112 2.46 7.47 -14.38
N LEU A 113 1.30 6.96 -14.80
CA LEU A 113 0.07 7.05 -14.03
C LEU A 113 0.19 6.34 -12.66
N LEU A 114 0.81 5.16 -12.61
CA LEU A 114 1.07 4.43 -11.38
C LEU A 114 1.93 5.23 -10.41
N ILE A 115 3.01 5.87 -10.88
CA ILE A 115 3.87 6.73 -10.05
C ILE A 115 3.07 7.89 -9.47
N VAL A 116 2.32 8.61 -10.31
CA VAL A 116 1.51 9.76 -9.87
C VAL A 116 0.47 9.33 -8.85
N LEU A 117 -0.25 8.25 -9.10
CA LEU A 117 -1.25 7.72 -8.18
C LEU A 117 -0.61 7.30 -6.85
N THR A 118 0.54 6.62 -6.89
CA THR A 118 1.27 6.22 -5.67
C THR A 118 1.67 7.44 -4.85
N LEU A 119 2.17 8.51 -5.48
CA LEU A 119 2.49 9.77 -4.78
C LEU A 119 1.25 10.43 -4.18
N VAL A 120 0.13 10.47 -4.92
CA VAL A 120 -1.14 11.02 -4.42
C VAL A 120 -1.65 10.22 -3.22
N PHE A 121 -1.62 8.89 -3.30
CA PHE A 121 -2.05 8.03 -2.18
C PHE A 121 -1.12 8.17 -0.97
N THR A 122 0.18 8.27 -1.19
CA THR A 122 1.15 8.53 -0.11
C THR A 122 0.88 9.89 0.54
N TYR A 123 0.54 10.91 -0.25
CA TYR A 123 0.13 12.22 0.27
C TYR A 123 -1.14 12.12 1.14
N ILE A 124 -2.13 11.37 0.69
CA ILE A 124 -3.40 11.19 1.43
C ILE A 124 -3.17 10.47 2.76
N CYS A 125 -2.30 9.45 2.79
CA CYS A 125 -2.06 8.61 3.98
C CYS A 125 -1.08 9.22 4.98
N TYR A 126 -0.01 9.85 4.49
CA TYR A 126 1.15 10.24 5.30
C TYR A 126 1.47 11.75 5.24
N GLY A 127 0.67 12.53 4.49
CA GLY A 127 0.92 13.96 4.31
C GLY A 127 2.00 14.24 3.25
N LEU A 128 2.43 15.51 3.19
CA LEU A 128 3.27 16.03 2.10
C LEU A 128 4.73 15.59 2.15
N THR A 129 5.26 15.29 3.33
CA THR A 129 6.70 15.09 3.54
C THR A 129 7.28 13.96 2.70
N ILE A 130 6.66 12.78 2.75
CA ILE A 130 7.17 11.60 2.03
C ILE A 130 7.06 11.76 0.50
N PRO A 131 5.89 12.12 -0.08
CA PRO A 131 5.80 12.27 -1.53
C PRO A 131 6.68 13.41 -2.07
N LEU A 132 6.91 14.46 -1.28
CA LEU A 132 7.83 15.53 -1.67
C LEU A 132 9.28 15.02 -1.80
N VAL A 133 9.74 14.25 -0.81
CA VAL A 133 11.07 13.64 -0.87
C VAL A 133 11.21 12.73 -2.09
N VAL A 134 10.22 11.86 -2.33
CA VAL A 134 10.22 10.96 -3.49
C VAL A 134 10.23 11.76 -4.79
N ALA A 135 9.39 12.81 -4.91
CA ALA A 135 9.34 13.67 -6.09
C ALA A 135 10.68 14.37 -6.35
N VAL A 136 11.35 14.86 -5.30
CA VAL A 136 12.70 15.46 -5.40
C VAL A 136 13.71 14.45 -5.94
N PHE A 137 13.71 13.19 -5.45
CA PHE A 137 14.61 12.16 -5.97
C PHE A 137 14.30 11.75 -7.42
N LEU A 138 13.02 11.69 -7.81
CA LEU A 138 12.64 11.43 -9.21
C LEU A 138 13.11 12.57 -10.13
N LEU A 139 12.92 13.82 -9.70
CA LEU A 139 13.42 14.99 -10.43
C LEU A 139 14.95 15.02 -10.49
N TYR A 140 15.62 14.66 -9.39
CA TYR A 140 17.07 14.52 -9.36
C TYR A 140 17.55 13.50 -10.39
N GLY A 141 16.90 12.33 -10.47
CA GLY A 141 17.19 11.32 -11.48
C GLY A 141 17.11 11.83 -12.93
N LEU A 142 16.14 12.71 -13.22
CA LEU A 142 15.99 13.31 -14.56
C LEU A 142 16.95 14.47 -14.82
N LEU A 143 17.15 15.33 -13.83
CA LEU A 143 17.85 16.63 -13.98
C LEU A 143 19.29 16.63 -13.48
N GLY A 144 19.83 15.49 -13.08
CA GLY A 144 21.18 15.39 -12.50
C GLY A 144 22.30 15.96 -13.37
N GLN A 145 22.13 15.95 -14.69
CA GLN A 145 23.08 16.54 -15.64
C GLN A 145 23.22 18.08 -15.52
N PHE A 146 22.24 18.75 -14.91
CA PHE A 146 22.27 20.22 -14.73
C PHE A 146 22.81 20.63 -13.35
N LEU A 147 23.11 19.68 -12.49
CA LEU A 147 23.57 19.97 -11.13
C LEU A 147 25.09 20.10 -11.06
N PRO A 148 25.62 21.08 -10.29
CA PRO A 148 27.06 21.29 -10.18
C PRO A 148 27.72 20.39 -9.17
N GLY A 149 29.04 20.15 -9.34
CA GLY A 149 29.92 19.54 -8.36
C GLY A 149 29.59 18.07 -8.05
N PHE A 150 29.55 17.70 -6.79
CA PHE A 150 29.34 16.30 -6.34
C PHE A 150 27.92 15.76 -6.59
N LEU A 151 26.97 16.63 -6.88
CA LEU A 151 25.60 16.23 -7.21
C LEU A 151 25.42 15.93 -8.70
N TYR A 152 26.45 16.16 -9.51
CA TYR A 152 26.39 15.86 -10.94
C TYR A 152 26.29 14.37 -11.20
N HIS A 153 25.34 14.00 -12.06
CA HIS A 153 25.29 12.67 -12.67
C HIS A 153 24.72 12.79 -14.11
N PRO A 154 24.97 11.80 -15.00
CA PRO A 154 24.58 11.89 -16.41
C PRO A 154 23.08 12.12 -16.68
N GLY A 155 22.23 12.08 -15.67
CA GLY A 155 20.78 12.10 -15.83
C GLY A 155 20.25 10.80 -16.42
N MET A 156 18.96 10.54 -16.23
CA MET A 156 18.27 9.41 -16.85
C MET A 156 17.23 9.92 -17.83
N ARG A 157 17.03 9.20 -18.94
CA ARG A 157 15.88 9.44 -19.81
C ARG A 157 14.60 9.07 -19.05
N LEU A 158 13.50 9.77 -19.36
CA LEU A 158 12.21 9.52 -18.75
C LEU A 158 11.77 8.05 -18.89
N GLU A 159 11.99 7.48 -20.06
CA GLU A 159 11.69 6.07 -20.34
C GLU A 159 12.40 5.13 -19.39
N ARG A 160 13.69 5.37 -19.13
CA ARG A 160 14.48 4.58 -18.21
C ARG A 160 14.03 4.77 -16.76
N LEU A 161 13.68 5.98 -16.38
CA LEU A 161 13.13 6.24 -15.05
C LEU A 161 11.82 5.49 -14.83
N LEU A 162 10.90 5.51 -15.80
CA LEU A 162 9.65 4.75 -15.76
C LEU A 162 9.90 3.25 -15.74
N GLN A 163 10.88 2.77 -16.51
CA GLN A 163 11.33 1.39 -16.53
C GLN A 163 11.76 0.93 -15.12
N GLU A 164 12.74 1.61 -14.54
CA GLU A 164 13.32 1.23 -13.24
C GLU A 164 12.34 1.39 -12.07
N THR A 165 11.44 2.38 -12.15
CA THR A 165 10.50 2.65 -11.05
C THR A 165 9.29 1.71 -11.05
N SER A 166 8.79 1.32 -12.22
CA SER A 166 7.51 0.62 -12.33
C SER A 166 7.54 -0.65 -13.15
N LEU A 167 8.18 -0.64 -14.35
CA LEU A 167 8.05 -1.73 -15.32
C LEU A 167 8.99 -2.91 -15.05
N SER A 168 10.19 -2.66 -14.53
CA SER A 168 11.17 -3.70 -14.22
C SER A 168 10.87 -4.52 -12.97
N PHE A 169 9.79 -4.20 -12.25
CA PHE A 169 9.46 -4.80 -10.94
C PHE A 169 10.56 -4.67 -9.89
N SER A 170 11.47 -3.72 -10.07
CA SER A 170 12.55 -3.39 -9.12
C SER A 170 12.18 -2.24 -8.19
N GLY A 171 11.31 -1.32 -8.63
CA GLY A 171 10.86 -0.14 -7.89
C GLY A 171 9.61 -0.40 -7.04
N ILE A 172 8.45 0.09 -7.49
CA ILE A 172 7.18 0.02 -6.73
C ILE A 172 6.76 -1.41 -6.41
N PHE A 173 7.05 -2.38 -7.28
CA PHE A 173 6.77 -3.80 -7.07
C PHE A 173 7.99 -4.61 -6.63
N GLY A 174 9.06 -3.92 -6.24
CA GLY A 174 10.36 -4.50 -5.96
C GLY A 174 10.48 -5.22 -4.62
N MET A 175 11.71 -5.34 -4.15
CA MET A 175 12.06 -6.13 -2.97
C MET A 175 11.37 -5.62 -1.68
N LEU A 176 11.25 -4.31 -1.49
CA LEU A 176 10.69 -3.75 -0.24
C LEU A 176 9.23 -4.14 -0.02
N PRO A 177 8.30 -3.95 -0.99
CA PRO A 177 6.93 -4.45 -0.85
C PRO A 177 6.85 -5.97 -0.70
N GLN A 178 7.74 -6.72 -1.34
CA GLN A 178 7.78 -8.19 -1.20
C GLN A 178 8.16 -8.62 0.23
N VAL A 179 9.14 -7.95 0.85
CA VAL A 179 9.50 -8.17 2.26
C VAL A 179 8.33 -7.78 3.17
N GLY A 180 7.68 -6.64 2.90
CA GLY A 180 6.46 -6.23 3.60
C GLY A 180 5.37 -7.30 3.55
N LEU A 181 5.13 -7.88 2.37
CA LEU A 181 4.16 -8.96 2.19
C LEU A 181 4.55 -10.24 2.92
N LYS A 182 5.80 -10.69 2.75
CA LYS A 182 6.26 -11.98 3.28
C LYS A 182 6.36 -12.02 4.79
N TYR A 183 6.73 -10.89 5.40
CA TYR A 183 7.04 -10.85 6.84
C TYR A 183 6.06 -9.99 7.60
N VAL A 184 5.91 -8.72 7.21
CA VAL A 184 5.10 -7.75 7.98
C VAL A 184 3.61 -8.11 7.93
N ALA A 185 3.08 -8.49 6.77
CA ALA A 185 1.67 -8.84 6.65
C ALA A 185 1.30 -10.07 7.50
N ILE A 186 2.17 -11.08 7.57
CA ILE A 186 1.96 -12.26 8.41
C ILE A 186 1.89 -11.86 9.89
N PHE A 187 2.82 -11.01 10.35
CA PHE A 187 2.82 -10.54 11.73
C PHE A 187 1.56 -9.72 12.05
N ILE A 188 1.09 -8.88 11.14
CA ILE A 188 -0.15 -8.10 11.32
C ILE A 188 -1.36 -9.04 11.45
N VAL A 189 -1.47 -10.04 10.56
CA VAL A 189 -2.55 -11.03 10.63
C VAL A 189 -2.47 -11.81 11.93
N PHE A 190 -1.29 -12.29 12.32
CA PHE A 190 -1.07 -13.00 13.58
C PHE A 190 -1.45 -12.13 14.79
N ALA A 191 -1.01 -10.87 14.83
CA ALA A 191 -1.36 -9.95 15.91
C ALA A 191 -2.88 -9.72 15.98
N GLY A 192 -3.57 -9.66 14.83
CA GLY A 192 -5.02 -9.61 14.76
C GLY A 192 -5.69 -10.82 15.41
N PHE A 193 -5.20 -12.03 15.10
CA PHE A 193 -5.69 -13.27 15.74
C PHE A 193 -5.46 -13.24 17.24
N VAL A 194 -4.24 -12.95 17.71
CA VAL A 194 -3.91 -12.88 19.14
C VAL A 194 -4.84 -11.91 19.85
N ARG A 195 -5.16 -10.77 19.25
CA ARG A 195 -6.08 -9.78 19.82
C ARG A 195 -7.51 -10.31 19.94
N VAL A 196 -8.03 -10.95 18.88
CA VAL A 196 -9.40 -11.48 18.84
C VAL A 196 -9.59 -12.64 19.83
N PHE A 197 -8.58 -13.48 19.99
CA PHE A 197 -8.61 -14.61 20.94
C PHE A 197 -8.29 -14.21 22.39
N GLY A 198 -8.20 -12.90 22.69
CA GLY A 198 -7.95 -12.41 24.06
C GLY A 198 -6.51 -12.61 24.55
N GLY A 199 -5.58 -12.97 23.66
CA GLY A 199 -4.18 -13.14 24.02
C GLY A 199 -3.55 -11.86 24.59
N MET A 200 -3.96 -10.70 24.10
CA MET A 200 -3.51 -9.40 24.63
C MET A 200 -4.02 -9.18 26.06
N ASP A 201 -5.29 -9.50 26.33
CA ASP A 201 -5.89 -9.36 27.67
C ASP A 201 -5.20 -10.30 28.66
N TYR A 202 -4.89 -11.54 28.23
CA TYR A 202 -4.13 -12.50 29.02
C TYR A 202 -2.73 -11.97 29.37
N VAL A 203 -2.00 -11.41 28.42
CA VAL A 203 -0.69 -10.81 28.67
C VAL A 203 -0.78 -9.65 29.65
N ILE A 204 -1.76 -8.77 29.48
CA ILE A 204 -1.99 -7.62 30.38
C ILE A 204 -2.32 -8.11 31.79
N ASP A 205 -3.16 -9.13 31.96
CA ASP A 205 -3.53 -9.68 33.27
C ASP A 205 -2.34 -10.40 33.92
N MET A 206 -1.54 -11.11 33.15
CA MET A 206 -0.29 -11.71 33.64
C MET A 206 0.69 -10.63 34.15
N VAL A 207 0.86 -9.55 33.38
CA VAL A 207 1.69 -8.39 33.75
C VAL A 207 1.16 -7.74 35.04
N ARG A 208 -0.16 -7.53 35.15
CA ARG A 208 -0.80 -6.98 36.36
C ARG A 208 -0.60 -7.88 37.55
N HIS A 209 -0.69 -9.20 37.40
CA HIS A 209 -0.47 -10.15 38.47
C HIS A 209 0.98 -10.13 38.99
N LEU A 210 1.96 -10.06 38.06
CA LEU A 210 3.37 -9.93 38.40
C LEU A 210 3.68 -8.58 39.07
N ALA A 211 3.07 -7.50 38.61
CA ALA A 211 3.22 -6.16 39.17
C ALA A 211 2.68 -6.07 40.61
N ARG A 212 1.56 -6.69 40.89
CA ARG A 212 1.00 -6.76 42.28
C ARG A 212 1.92 -7.46 43.26
N ARG A 213 2.74 -8.37 42.79
CA ARG A 213 3.69 -9.13 43.65
C ARG A 213 4.96 -8.33 43.94
N ASN A 214 5.29 -7.30 43.14
CA ASN A 214 6.52 -6.56 43.31
C ASN A 214 6.38 -5.11 42.80
N GLU A 215 5.94 -4.19 43.67
CA GLU A 215 5.66 -2.77 43.30
C GLU A 215 6.87 -2.02 42.69
N ARG A 216 8.10 -2.48 42.96
CA ARG A 216 9.32 -1.88 42.38
C ARG A 216 9.53 -2.19 40.88
N MET A 217 8.82 -3.15 40.32
CA MET A 217 8.93 -3.55 38.92
C MET A 217 7.94 -2.86 38.00
N ILE A 218 6.98 -2.10 38.50
CA ILE A 218 5.91 -1.45 37.71
C ILE A 218 6.47 -0.57 36.58
N PRO A 219 7.51 0.27 36.78
CA PRO A 219 8.04 1.09 35.69
C PRO A 219 8.72 0.29 34.57
N GLN A 220 9.35 -0.86 34.91
CA GLN A 220 10.06 -1.71 33.94
C GLN A 220 9.08 -2.59 33.12
N ILE A 221 7.96 -2.94 33.69
CA ILE A 221 6.90 -3.76 33.05
C ILE A 221 6.12 -2.91 32.04
N GLY A 222 5.94 -1.61 32.29
CA GLY A 222 5.29 -0.69 31.35
C GLY A 222 6.08 -0.44 30.05
N VAL A 223 7.35 -0.81 30.00
CA VAL A 223 8.20 -0.74 28.78
C VAL A 223 8.10 -2.03 27.97
N LEU A 224 7.65 -3.13 28.56
CA LEU A 224 7.54 -4.46 27.94
C LEU A 224 6.12 -4.77 27.43
N ALA A 225 5.12 -3.96 27.78
CA ALA A 225 3.74 -4.05 27.35
C ALA A 225 3.42 -3.05 26.23
#